data_f82032d43664e389fcd7614c7c0efa58
#
_entry.id   f82032d43664e389fcd7614c7c0efa58
#
_cell.length_a   1.000
_cell.length_b   1.000
_cell.length_c   1.000
_cell.angle_alpha   90.00
_cell.angle_beta   90.00
_cell.angle_gamma   90.00
#
_symmetry.space_group_name_H-M   'P 1'
#
loop_
_entity.id
_entity.type
_entity.pdbx_description
1 polymer ?
#
loop_
_entity_poly.entity_id
_entity_poly.type
_entity_poly.pdbx_seq_one_letter_code
_entity_poly.pdbx_strand_id
1 'polypeptide(L)'
;SLPKTAFALVNIDDKNGSIMLQNTKARKRTYALKTIADFKAKILEKRMSGLLLTVNGVEVWSKLIGTFNAYNLLAIVATAELCGLEKMETLRLVSELESVSGRFQYTISEGGITAIVDYAHTPDALKNVLETIGDIRTGNEKIITVVGCGGDRDKTKRPKMASISAQLSTQAIFTSDNPRTESAQLIIDEMELGVTEENYKKTLSILDRKQAIKTACKLSEKGDIILVAGKGHENYQEINGERIHFDDFEVITECLMQLNK
;
A
#
# COMPACT_ATOMS: atom_id res chain seq x y z
N SER A 1 0.39 30.56 4.63
CA SER A 1 1.86 30.61 4.56
C SER A 1 2.46 30.28 5.93
N LEU A 2 3.57 29.55 5.97
CA LEU A 2 4.26 29.22 7.22
C LEU A 2 5.01 30.45 7.77
N PRO A 3 5.02 30.69 9.10
CA PRO A 3 5.80 31.76 9.71
C PRO A 3 7.30 31.51 9.58
N LYS A 4 8.13 32.57 9.70
CA LYS A 4 9.60 32.46 9.61
C LYS A 4 10.23 31.56 10.67
N THR A 5 9.58 31.37 11.79
CA THR A 5 10.00 30.49 12.91
C THR A 5 9.74 29.01 12.67
N ALA A 6 8.86 28.67 11.73
CA ALA A 6 8.51 27.28 11.39
C ALA A 6 9.59 26.64 10.50
N PHE A 7 9.48 25.33 10.35
CA PHE A 7 10.23 24.56 9.35
C PHE A 7 9.33 24.17 8.18
N ALA A 8 9.88 24.16 6.97
CA ALA A 8 9.28 23.59 5.77
C ALA A 8 10.13 22.40 5.35
N LEU A 9 9.70 21.20 5.72
CA LEU A 9 10.37 19.94 5.42
C LEU A 9 9.73 19.28 4.19
N VAL A 10 10.55 18.94 3.19
CA VAL A 10 10.07 18.30 1.94
C VAL A 10 10.92 17.11 1.54
N ASN A 11 10.29 16.15 0.85
CA ASN A 11 10.98 15.09 0.12
C ASN A 11 11.57 15.67 -1.17
N ILE A 12 12.92 15.72 -1.27
CA ILE A 12 13.58 16.27 -2.45
C ILE A 12 13.79 15.22 -3.56
N ASP A 13 13.52 13.94 -3.29
CA ASP A 13 13.43 12.91 -4.33
C ASP A 13 12.11 13.02 -5.13
N ASP A 14 11.09 13.73 -4.60
CA ASP A 14 9.87 14.07 -5.31
C ASP A 14 10.10 15.35 -6.15
N LYS A 15 9.70 15.28 -7.44
CA LYS A 15 9.83 16.40 -8.39
C LYS A 15 9.15 17.70 -7.93
N ASN A 16 8.09 17.60 -7.11
CA ASN A 16 7.36 18.74 -6.59
C ASN A 16 7.97 19.29 -5.28
N GLY A 17 8.88 18.56 -4.63
CA GLY A 17 9.46 18.97 -3.34
C GLY A 17 10.10 20.36 -3.38
N SER A 18 10.95 20.62 -4.36
CA SER A 18 11.58 21.93 -4.54
C SER A 18 10.60 23.05 -4.89
N ILE A 19 9.55 22.72 -5.66
CA ILE A 19 8.48 23.65 -6.04
C ILE A 19 7.72 24.13 -4.80
N MET A 20 7.39 23.22 -3.88
CA MET A 20 6.69 23.57 -2.64
C MET A 20 7.49 24.51 -1.73
N LEU A 21 8.81 24.55 -1.84
CA LEU A 21 9.66 25.43 -1.06
C LEU A 21 9.86 26.84 -1.67
N GLN A 22 9.40 27.09 -2.91
CA GLN A 22 9.77 28.31 -3.63
C GLN A 22 9.37 29.59 -2.89
N ASN A 23 8.15 29.68 -2.38
CA ASN A 23 7.58 30.92 -1.82
C ASN A 23 7.49 30.92 -0.28
N THR A 24 8.10 29.93 0.40
CA THR A 24 8.07 29.90 1.86
C THR A 24 9.15 30.76 2.48
N LYS A 25 8.78 31.47 3.57
CA LYS A 25 9.69 32.22 4.45
C LYS A 25 10.18 31.38 5.63
N ALA A 26 9.66 30.16 5.80
CA ALA A 26 10.07 29.23 6.84
C ALA A 26 11.49 28.69 6.59
N ARG A 27 12.10 28.14 7.63
CA ARG A 27 13.41 27.46 7.51
C ARG A 27 13.25 26.20 6.66
N LYS A 28 13.88 26.18 5.49
CA LYS A 28 13.79 25.06 4.54
C LYS A 28 14.63 23.89 5.03
N ARG A 29 14.08 22.69 4.99
CA ARG A 29 14.73 21.43 5.28
C ARG A 29 14.29 20.37 4.28
N THR A 30 15.18 19.44 4.00
CA THR A 30 15.00 18.42 2.99
C THR A 30 15.25 17.03 3.55
N TYR A 31 14.53 16.05 3.05
CA TYR A 31 14.85 14.65 3.29
C TYR A 31 14.81 13.84 1.99
N ALA A 32 15.60 12.76 1.92
CA ALA A 32 15.73 11.93 0.73
C ALA A 32 16.30 10.54 1.03
N LEU A 33 16.01 9.58 0.16
CA LEU A 33 16.69 8.28 0.12
C LEU A 33 17.77 8.25 -0.98
N LYS A 34 17.56 8.96 -2.08
CA LYS A 34 18.43 8.93 -3.28
C LYS A 34 19.33 10.15 -3.37
N THR A 35 18.75 11.34 -3.23
CA THR A 35 19.44 12.63 -3.42
C THR A 35 20.16 13.07 -2.15
N ILE A 36 21.08 14.03 -2.24
CA ILE A 36 21.71 14.68 -1.07
C ILE A 36 20.66 15.57 -0.40
N ALA A 37 20.50 15.42 0.91
CA ALA A 37 19.49 16.14 1.70
C ALA A 37 20.00 16.37 3.13
N ASP A 38 19.31 17.26 3.90
CA ASP A 38 19.62 17.50 5.32
C ASP A 38 19.42 16.23 6.16
N PHE A 39 18.34 15.45 5.84
CA PHE A 39 18.09 14.17 6.45
C PHE A 39 18.13 13.10 5.38
N LYS A 40 19.00 12.11 5.57
CA LYS A 40 19.21 11.06 4.58
C LYS A 40 19.09 9.68 5.23
N ALA A 41 18.38 8.78 4.55
CA ALA A 41 18.40 7.36 4.86
C ALA A 41 18.80 6.54 3.65
N LYS A 42 19.31 5.34 3.89
CA LYS A 42 19.57 4.32 2.88
C LYS A 42 18.96 3.01 3.35
N ILE A 43 18.21 2.35 2.49
CA ILE A 43 17.71 1.01 2.74
C ILE A 43 18.86 0.03 2.56
N LEU A 44 19.17 -0.76 3.59
CA LEU A 44 20.18 -1.82 3.56
C LEU A 44 19.53 -3.16 3.22
N GLU A 45 18.37 -3.47 3.85
CA GLU A 45 17.64 -4.71 3.62
C GLU A 45 16.13 -4.45 3.56
N LYS A 46 15.44 -5.25 2.74
CA LYS A 46 13.98 -5.31 2.63
C LYS A 46 13.54 -6.74 2.91
N ARG A 47 12.67 -6.94 3.90
CA ARG A 47 12.13 -8.25 4.26
C ARG A 47 10.63 -8.14 4.59
N MET A 48 9.93 -9.28 4.60
CA MET A 48 8.54 -9.32 5.12
C MET A 48 8.47 -8.96 6.61
N SER A 49 9.54 -9.12 7.36
CA SER A 49 9.62 -8.72 8.76
C SER A 49 9.92 -7.23 8.98
N GLY A 50 10.24 -6.47 7.93
CA GLY A 50 10.54 -5.03 8.02
C GLY A 50 11.68 -4.56 7.12
N LEU A 51 12.22 -3.39 7.48
CA LEU A 51 13.31 -2.70 6.77
C LEU A 51 14.51 -2.50 7.70
N LEU A 52 15.71 -2.79 7.22
CA LEU A 52 16.94 -2.28 7.81
C LEU A 52 17.36 -1.01 7.07
N LEU A 53 17.50 0.09 7.81
CA LEU A 53 17.85 1.41 7.28
C LEU A 53 19.11 1.93 7.95
N THR A 54 19.92 2.75 7.24
CA THR A 54 20.76 3.73 7.90
C THR A 54 20.08 5.10 7.84
N VAL A 55 19.99 5.78 8.96
CA VAL A 55 19.44 7.15 9.05
C VAL A 55 20.54 8.06 9.58
N ASN A 56 21.03 8.96 8.73
CA ASN A 56 22.17 9.83 9.05
C ASN A 56 23.37 9.06 9.68
N GLY A 57 23.67 7.87 9.13
CA GLY A 57 24.80 7.03 9.54
C GLY A 57 24.54 6.08 10.72
N VAL A 58 23.34 6.07 11.29
CA VAL A 58 22.93 5.12 12.37
C VAL A 58 22.02 4.05 11.79
N GLU A 59 22.31 2.79 12.06
CA GLU A 59 21.46 1.68 11.64
C GLU A 59 20.23 1.57 12.56
N VAL A 60 19.08 1.37 11.93
CA VAL A 60 17.80 1.16 12.61
C VAL A 60 16.98 0.10 11.88
N TRP A 61 16.46 -0.86 12.65
CA TRP A 61 15.47 -1.81 12.17
C TRP A 61 14.07 -1.24 12.39
N SER A 62 13.20 -1.37 11.40
CA SER A 62 11.79 -1.01 11.50
C SER A 62 10.92 -2.17 11.07
N LYS A 63 9.82 -2.42 11.77
CA LYS A 63 8.80 -3.42 11.41
C LYS A 63 7.97 -3.01 10.19
N LEU A 64 8.06 -1.75 9.76
CA LEU A 64 7.32 -1.26 8.59
C LEU A 64 7.94 -1.77 7.29
N ILE A 65 7.11 -2.14 6.33
CA ILE A 65 7.50 -2.78 5.08
C ILE A 65 7.37 -1.79 3.92
N GLY A 66 8.28 -1.87 2.95
CA GLY A 66 8.21 -1.13 1.70
C GLY A 66 8.99 0.18 1.66
N THR A 67 9.51 0.51 0.46
CA THR A 67 10.32 1.70 0.22
C THR A 67 9.58 3.00 0.59
N PHE A 68 8.26 3.04 0.39
CA PHE A 68 7.45 4.20 0.77
C PHE A 68 7.47 4.44 2.28
N ASN A 69 7.53 3.39 3.11
CA ASN A 69 7.67 3.52 4.54
C ASN A 69 9.06 4.00 4.97
N ALA A 70 10.12 3.72 4.22
CA ALA A 70 11.42 4.35 4.48
C ALA A 70 11.36 5.88 4.34
N TYR A 71 10.63 6.42 3.36
CA TYR A 71 10.35 7.86 3.26
C TYR A 71 9.51 8.37 4.43
N ASN A 72 8.46 7.65 4.82
CA ASN A 72 7.60 8.01 5.95
C ASN A 72 8.40 8.05 7.27
N LEU A 73 9.21 7.02 7.53
CA LEU A 73 10.06 6.93 8.71
C LEU A 73 11.08 8.09 8.75
N LEU A 74 11.73 8.37 7.61
CA LEU A 74 12.67 9.48 7.52
C LEU A 74 12.01 10.84 7.73
N ALA A 75 10.78 11.03 7.22
CA ALA A 75 10.00 12.24 7.48
C ALA A 75 9.63 12.38 8.98
N ILE A 76 9.27 11.28 9.64
CA ILE A 76 9.00 11.25 11.08
C ILE A 76 10.25 11.63 11.87
N VAL A 77 11.40 10.98 11.59
CA VAL A 77 12.68 11.27 12.25
C VAL A 77 13.08 12.73 12.05
N ALA A 78 13.05 13.21 10.81
CA ALA A 78 13.39 14.59 10.50
C ALA A 78 12.49 15.60 11.23
N THR A 79 11.18 15.33 11.29
CA THR A 79 10.23 16.20 12.00
C THR A 79 10.48 16.18 13.49
N ALA A 80 10.69 15.02 14.10
CA ALA A 80 10.95 14.86 15.53
C ALA A 80 12.23 15.61 15.95
N GLU A 81 13.33 15.43 15.22
CA GLU A 81 14.60 16.15 15.47
C GLU A 81 14.43 17.68 15.30
N LEU A 82 13.69 18.14 14.28
CA LEU A 82 13.38 19.57 14.09
C LEU A 82 12.52 20.14 15.21
N CYS A 83 11.72 19.31 15.86
CA CYS A 83 10.93 19.66 17.06
C CYS A 83 11.74 19.55 18.36
N GLY A 84 13.01 19.17 18.30
CA GLY A 84 13.93 19.15 19.43
C GLY A 84 14.01 17.81 20.17
N LEU A 85 13.48 16.72 19.60
CA LEU A 85 13.68 15.39 20.16
C LEU A 85 15.13 14.92 19.93
N GLU A 86 15.67 14.17 20.89
CA GLU A 86 17.00 13.59 20.77
C GLU A 86 17.01 12.49 19.70
N LYS A 87 18.07 12.45 18.88
CA LYS A 87 18.18 11.56 17.73
C LYS A 87 18.07 10.08 18.07
N MET A 88 18.84 9.61 19.06
CA MET A 88 18.87 8.18 19.39
C MET A 88 17.54 7.71 19.98
N GLU A 89 16.90 8.55 20.80
CA GLU A 89 15.56 8.27 21.33
C GLU A 89 14.50 8.25 20.21
N THR A 90 14.59 9.19 19.26
CA THR A 90 13.72 9.19 18.08
C THR A 90 13.87 7.91 17.28
N LEU A 91 15.10 7.45 17.00
CA LEU A 91 15.35 6.21 16.26
C LEU A 91 14.85 4.97 17.01
N ARG A 92 15.01 4.95 18.33
CA ARG A 92 14.46 3.90 19.19
C ARG A 92 12.93 3.81 19.07
N LEU A 93 12.24 4.94 19.22
CA LEU A 93 10.78 5.01 19.09
C LEU A 93 10.30 4.61 17.68
N VAL A 94 11.02 5.03 16.66
CA VAL A 94 10.70 4.67 15.25
C VAL A 94 10.85 3.17 15.01
N SER A 95 11.81 2.50 15.67
CA SER A 95 11.98 1.05 15.53
C SER A 95 10.82 0.23 16.13
N GLU A 96 10.06 0.80 17.05
CA GLU A 96 8.91 0.18 17.70
C GLU A 96 7.59 0.37 16.94
N LEU A 97 7.58 1.25 15.91
CA LEU A 97 6.37 1.51 15.11
C LEU A 97 5.91 0.25 14.38
N GLU A 98 4.62 0.02 14.44
CA GLU A 98 3.93 -1.05 13.71
C GLU A 98 3.07 -0.49 12.60
N SER A 99 2.68 -1.34 11.63
CA SER A 99 1.78 -0.92 10.56
C SER A 99 0.40 -0.55 11.14
N VAL A 100 -0.15 0.52 10.60
CA VAL A 100 -1.53 0.92 10.92
C VAL A 100 -2.50 -0.04 10.22
N SER A 101 -3.65 -0.32 10.84
CA SER A 101 -4.70 -1.14 10.23
C SER A 101 -4.99 -0.71 8.79
N GLY A 102 -5.04 -1.67 7.88
CA GLY A 102 -5.30 -1.45 6.45
C GLY A 102 -4.18 -0.73 5.70
N ARG A 103 -2.97 -0.62 6.24
CA ARG A 103 -1.78 -0.07 5.57
C ARG A 103 -0.67 -1.11 5.54
N PHE A 104 -0.59 -1.87 4.45
CA PHE A 104 0.27 -3.05 4.33
C PHE A 104 0.14 -3.98 5.55
N GLN A 105 -1.10 -4.11 6.04
CA GLN A 105 -1.41 -5.00 7.14
C GLN A 105 -1.35 -6.43 6.64
N TYR A 106 -0.58 -7.29 7.31
CA TYR A 106 -0.40 -8.66 6.83
C TYR A 106 -0.58 -9.69 7.93
N THR A 107 -0.90 -10.90 7.50
CA THR A 107 -0.87 -12.11 8.31
C THR A 107 -0.30 -13.26 7.48
N ILE A 108 0.28 -14.24 8.14
CA ILE A 108 0.74 -15.48 7.51
C ILE A 108 -0.11 -16.61 8.06
N SER A 109 -0.79 -17.31 7.18
CA SER A 109 -1.64 -18.43 7.58
C SER A 109 -0.82 -19.65 7.99
N GLU A 110 -1.43 -20.61 8.69
CA GLU A 110 -0.79 -21.88 9.07
C GLU A 110 -0.28 -22.65 7.85
N GLY A 111 -0.96 -22.55 6.72
CA GLY A 111 -0.54 -23.11 5.43
C GLY A 111 0.61 -22.37 4.77
N GLY A 112 1.11 -21.27 5.34
CA GLY A 112 2.24 -20.49 4.83
C GLY A 112 1.88 -19.54 3.69
N ILE A 113 0.62 -19.14 3.55
CA ILE A 113 0.16 -18.11 2.61
C ILE A 113 0.24 -16.75 3.31
N THR A 114 0.82 -15.76 2.63
CA THR A 114 0.85 -14.38 3.13
C THR A 114 -0.36 -13.60 2.59
N ALA A 115 -1.21 -13.11 3.48
CA ALA A 115 -2.33 -12.23 3.13
C ALA A 115 -2.01 -10.80 3.54
N ILE A 116 -2.16 -9.85 2.59
CA ILE A 116 -1.89 -8.43 2.77
C ILE A 116 -3.16 -7.64 2.47
N VAL A 117 -3.53 -6.72 3.36
CA VAL A 117 -4.63 -5.76 3.15
C VAL A 117 -4.06 -4.36 3.12
N ASP A 118 -4.41 -3.59 2.08
CA ASP A 118 -3.91 -2.23 1.90
C ASP A 118 -4.98 -1.26 1.36
N TYR A 119 -4.88 -0.01 1.76
CA TYR A 119 -5.75 1.10 1.31
C TYR A 119 -5.39 1.64 -0.09
N ALA A 120 -4.59 0.95 -0.86
CA ALA A 120 -4.18 1.36 -2.20
C ALA A 120 -5.38 1.45 -3.16
N HIS A 121 -5.97 2.64 -3.26
CA HIS A 121 -7.15 2.95 -4.08
C HIS A 121 -6.85 3.95 -5.21
N THR A 122 -5.58 4.25 -5.45
CA THR A 122 -5.09 5.03 -6.59
C THR A 122 -4.08 4.22 -7.40
N PRO A 123 -3.91 4.53 -8.71
CA PRO A 123 -2.93 3.83 -9.55
C PRO A 123 -1.52 3.80 -8.96
N ASP A 124 -1.01 4.94 -8.51
CA ASP A 124 0.33 5.06 -7.95
C ASP A 124 0.48 4.27 -6.64
N ALA A 125 -0.53 4.32 -5.74
CA ALA A 125 -0.50 3.57 -4.51
C ALA A 125 -0.52 2.06 -4.77
N LEU A 126 -1.38 1.58 -5.67
CA LEU A 126 -1.46 0.17 -6.04
C LEU A 126 -0.16 -0.34 -6.67
N LYS A 127 0.43 0.47 -7.56
CA LYS A 127 1.73 0.17 -8.15
C LYS A 127 2.81 0.03 -7.08
N ASN A 128 2.91 1.01 -6.17
CA ASN A 128 3.90 0.99 -5.09
C ASN A 128 3.77 -0.24 -4.17
N VAL A 129 2.54 -0.64 -3.82
CA VAL A 129 2.30 -1.83 -3.00
C VAL A 129 2.72 -3.10 -3.75
N LEU A 130 2.32 -3.24 -5.02
CA LEU A 130 2.66 -4.41 -5.84
C LEU A 130 4.18 -4.50 -6.13
N GLU A 131 4.84 -3.38 -6.41
CA GLU A 131 6.30 -3.34 -6.55
C GLU A 131 6.99 -3.71 -5.24
N THR A 132 6.48 -3.24 -4.10
CA THR A 132 6.99 -3.62 -2.78
C THR A 132 6.87 -5.13 -2.55
N ILE A 133 5.72 -5.73 -2.87
CA ILE A 133 5.53 -7.18 -2.79
C ILE A 133 6.52 -7.90 -3.72
N GLY A 134 6.70 -7.40 -4.94
CA GLY A 134 7.67 -7.93 -5.90
C GLY A 134 9.11 -7.89 -5.39
N ASP A 135 9.49 -6.82 -4.68
CA ASP A 135 10.85 -6.63 -4.12
C ASP A 135 11.15 -7.54 -2.93
N ILE A 136 10.14 -7.94 -2.16
CA ILE A 136 10.32 -8.75 -0.93
C ILE A 136 10.10 -10.23 -1.14
N ARG A 137 9.43 -10.65 -2.23
CA ARG A 137 9.30 -12.07 -2.56
C ARG A 137 10.66 -12.66 -2.90
N THR A 138 10.88 -13.90 -2.53
CA THR A 138 12.21 -14.55 -2.61
C THR A 138 12.34 -15.54 -3.75
N GLY A 139 11.24 -15.90 -4.41
CA GLY A 139 11.25 -16.93 -5.45
C GLY A 139 10.07 -16.84 -6.41
N ASN A 140 9.42 -17.97 -6.64
CA ASN A 140 8.34 -18.13 -7.61
C ASN A 140 6.94 -17.98 -7.00
N GLU A 141 6.82 -17.36 -5.83
CA GLU A 141 5.56 -17.11 -5.17
C GLU A 141 4.62 -16.36 -6.11
N LYS A 142 3.38 -16.83 -6.25
CA LYS A 142 2.34 -16.13 -7.01
C LYS A 142 1.88 -14.90 -6.23
N ILE A 143 1.60 -13.83 -6.94
CA ILE A 143 0.91 -12.66 -6.41
C ILE A 143 -0.52 -12.69 -6.94
N ILE A 144 -1.49 -12.86 -6.04
CA ILE A 144 -2.92 -12.84 -6.36
C ILE A 144 -3.50 -11.55 -5.81
N THR A 145 -3.97 -10.66 -6.69
CA THR A 145 -4.48 -9.35 -6.28
C THR A 145 -5.99 -9.28 -6.43
N VAL A 146 -6.69 -8.97 -5.34
CA VAL A 146 -8.11 -8.63 -5.32
C VAL A 146 -8.24 -7.12 -5.20
N VAL A 147 -8.87 -6.48 -6.19
CA VAL A 147 -8.97 -5.02 -6.25
C VAL A 147 -10.31 -4.57 -6.85
N GLY A 148 -10.85 -3.50 -6.28
CA GLY A 148 -12.03 -2.81 -6.79
C GLY A 148 -11.83 -1.31 -6.86
N CYS A 149 -12.79 -0.61 -7.47
CA CYS A 149 -12.84 0.84 -7.50
C CYS A 149 -14.17 1.33 -6.91
N GLY A 150 -14.09 2.45 -6.16
CA GLY A 150 -15.28 3.09 -5.62
C GLY A 150 -16.10 3.81 -6.69
N GLY A 151 -17.43 3.77 -6.53
CA GLY A 151 -18.38 4.59 -7.27
C GLY A 151 -18.38 6.04 -6.78
N ASP A 152 -18.97 6.95 -7.58
CA ASP A 152 -19.05 8.40 -7.32
C ASP A 152 -17.66 9.02 -7.07
N ARG A 153 -16.66 8.53 -7.80
CA ARG A 153 -15.26 8.93 -7.74
C ARG A 153 -14.68 9.05 -9.15
N ASP A 154 -13.42 9.43 -9.24
CA ASP A 154 -12.68 9.53 -10.50
C ASP A 154 -12.71 8.20 -11.27
N LYS A 155 -13.42 8.19 -12.41
CA LYS A 155 -13.56 7.03 -13.31
C LYS A 155 -12.27 6.76 -14.09
N THR A 156 -11.46 7.79 -14.33
CA THR A 156 -10.24 7.67 -15.16
C THR A 156 -9.18 6.77 -14.56
N LYS A 157 -9.26 6.54 -13.26
CA LYS A 157 -8.36 5.61 -12.55
C LYS A 157 -8.72 4.13 -12.75
N ARG A 158 -10.00 3.80 -13.07
CA ARG A 158 -10.51 2.41 -13.15
C ARG A 158 -9.68 1.54 -14.10
N PRO A 159 -9.54 1.89 -15.38
CA PRO A 159 -8.73 1.11 -16.31
C PRO A 159 -7.24 1.08 -15.94
N LYS A 160 -6.71 2.15 -15.34
CA LYS A 160 -5.30 2.20 -14.90
C LYS A 160 -5.03 1.23 -13.75
N MET A 161 -5.95 1.14 -12.78
CA MET A 161 -5.84 0.21 -11.66
C MET A 161 -5.90 -1.24 -12.13
N ALA A 162 -6.80 -1.56 -13.07
CA ALA A 162 -6.88 -2.90 -13.66
C ALA A 162 -5.61 -3.25 -14.45
N SER A 163 -5.09 -2.32 -15.26
CA SER A 163 -3.84 -2.50 -16.01
C SER A 163 -2.67 -2.82 -15.08
N ILE A 164 -2.48 -2.03 -14.02
CA ILE A 164 -1.41 -2.22 -13.03
C ILE A 164 -1.54 -3.57 -12.33
N SER A 165 -2.74 -3.93 -11.88
CA SER A 165 -2.99 -5.21 -11.23
C SER A 165 -2.66 -6.38 -12.15
N ALA A 166 -3.14 -6.35 -13.40
CA ALA A 166 -2.90 -7.41 -14.37
C ALA A 166 -1.42 -7.53 -14.77
N GLN A 167 -0.68 -6.41 -14.84
CA GLN A 167 0.74 -6.41 -15.19
C GLN A 167 1.62 -6.96 -14.07
N LEU A 168 1.38 -6.52 -12.82
CA LEU A 168 2.26 -6.76 -11.68
C LEU A 168 1.87 -7.98 -10.84
N SER A 169 0.72 -8.61 -11.12
CA SER A 169 0.26 -9.82 -10.45
C SER A 169 0.38 -11.05 -11.33
N THR A 170 0.45 -12.23 -10.71
CA THR A 170 0.28 -13.51 -11.38
C THR A 170 -1.18 -13.73 -11.76
N GLN A 171 -2.10 -13.29 -10.89
CA GLN A 171 -3.55 -13.32 -11.07
C GLN A 171 -4.15 -12.03 -10.51
N ALA A 172 -5.04 -11.36 -11.25
CA ALA A 172 -5.81 -10.23 -10.78
C ALA A 172 -7.31 -10.56 -10.74
N ILE A 173 -7.99 -10.24 -9.65
CA ILE A 173 -9.42 -10.43 -9.47
C ILE A 173 -10.07 -9.06 -9.27
N PHE A 174 -10.86 -8.63 -10.23
CA PHE A 174 -11.62 -7.39 -10.15
C PHE A 174 -12.93 -7.63 -9.43
N THR A 175 -13.29 -6.74 -8.51
CA THR A 175 -14.47 -6.92 -7.66
C THR A 175 -15.08 -5.60 -7.24
N SER A 176 -16.26 -5.65 -6.62
CA SER A 176 -16.89 -4.47 -6.02
C SER A 176 -16.09 -3.95 -4.83
N ASP A 177 -16.00 -2.63 -4.73
CA ASP A 177 -15.50 -1.92 -3.55
C ASP A 177 -16.70 -1.27 -2.82
N ASN A 178 -16.82 0.06 -2.82
CA ASN A 178 -18.01 0.81 -2.41
C ASN A 178 -18.66 1.38 -3.68
N PRO A 179 -19.62 0.68 -4.32
CA PRO A 179 -20.22 1.16 -5.56
C PRO A 179 -21.07 2.42 -5.35
N ARG A 180 -21.51 2.71 -4.13
CA ARG A 180 -22.38 3.84 -3.76
C ARG A 180 -23.63 3.88 -4.61
N THR A 181 -23.82 4.92 -5.45
CA THR A 181 -24.98 5.05 -6.33
C THR A 181 -24.78 4.44 -7.71
N GLU A 182 -23.53 4.05 -8.06
CA GLU A 182 -23.23 3.44 -9.36
C GLU A 182 -23.46 1.92 -9.35
N SER A 183 -23.71 1.36 -10.53
CA SER A 183 -23.71 -0.09 -10.71
C SER A 183 -22.31 -0.67 -10.50
N ALA A 184 -22.19 -1.61 -9.56
CA ALA A 184 -20.92 -2.28 -9.32
C ALA A 184 -20.40 -3.03 -10.55
N GLN A 185 -21.30 -3.58 -11.38
CA GLN A 185 -20.92 -4.24 -12.64
C GLN A 185 -20.32 -3.26 -13.64
N LEU A 186 -20.93 -2.09 -13.83
CA LEU A 186 -20.39 -1.07 -14.72
C LEU A 186 -19.00 -0.58 -14.30
N ILE A 187 -18.75 -0.51 -12.99
CA ILE A 187 -17.41 -0.15 -12.47
C ILE A 187 -16.38 -1.20 -12.88
N ILE A 188 -16.72 -2.49 -12.77
CA ILE A 188 -15.85 -3.60 -13.17
C ILE A 188 -15.63 -3.57 -14.69
N ASP A 189 -16.69 -3.38 -15.46
CA ASP A 189 -16.59 -3.30 -16.93
C ASP A 189 -15.64 -2.17 -17.36
N GLU A 190 -15.72 -0.99 -16.71
CA GLU A 190 -14.77 0.11 -16.96
C GLU A 190 -13.33 -0.21 -16.49
N MET A 191 -13.15 -1.03 -15.46
CA MET A 191 -11.83 -1.51 -15.06
C MET A 191 -11.24 -2.43 -16.14
N GLU A 192 -12.04 -3.38 -16.66
CA GLU A 192 -11.61 -4.35 -17.68
C GLU A 192 -11.10 -3.69 -18.96
N LEU A 193 -11.59 -2.50 -19.32
CA LEU A 193 -11.07 -1.72 -20.46
C LEU A 193 -9.57 -1.41 -20.37
N GLY A 194 -8.98 -1.50 -19.18
CA GLY A 194 -7.54 -1.30 -18.97
C GLY A 194 -6.69 -2.55 -19.15
N VAL A 195 -7.31 -3.72 -19.35
CA VAL A 195 -6.60 -4.99 -19.49
C VAL A 195 -6.20 -5.22 -20.94
N THR A 196 -4.92 -5.45 -21.19
CA THR A 196 -4.43 -5.82 -22.52
C THR A 196 -4.75 -7.28 -22.85
N GLU A 197 -4.84 -7.64 -24.13
CA GLU A 197 -5.09 -9.01 -24.60
C GLU A 197 -4.09 -10.02 -23.99
N GLU A 198 -2.84 -9.62 -23.88
CA GLU A 198 -1.78 -10.44 -23.28
C GLU A 198 -2.07 -10.81 -21.82
N ASN A 199 -2.60 -9.88 -21.05
CA ASN A 199 -2.88 -10.03 -19.62
C ASN A 199 -4.29 -10.58 -19.33
N TYR A 200 -5.18 -10.63 -20.32
CA TYR A 200 -6.57 -11.05 -20.13
C TYR A 200 -6.69 -12.43 -19.45
N LYS A 201 -5.86 -13.38 -19.84
CA LYS A 201 -5.83 -14.72 -19.25
C LYS A 201 -5.47 -14.78 -17.76
N LYS A 202 -4.92 -13.69 -17.22
CA LYS A 202 -4.56 -13.55 -15.80
C LYS A 202 -5.66 -12.86 -14.97
N THR A 203 -6.77 -12.47 -15.59
CA THR A 203 -7.80 -11.69 -14.91
C THR A 203 -9.08 -12.48 -14.71
N LEU A 204 -9.76 -12.20 -13.60
CA LEU A 204 -11.09 -12.70 -13.27
C LEU A 204 -11.93 -11.53 -12.78
N SER A 205 -13.23 -11.53 -13.07
CA SER A 205 -14.18 -10.56 -12.54
C SER A 205 -15.21 -11.29 -11.69
N ILE A 206 -15.29 -10.92 -10.41
CA ILE A 206 -16.20 -11.51 -9.43
C ILE A 206 -16.86 -10.37 -8.66
N LEU A 207 -18.15 -10.14 -8.92
CA LEU A 207 -18.88 -9.01 -8.37
C LEU A 207 -18.88 -8.96 -6.84
N ASP A 208 -19.20 -10.09 -6.22
CA ASP A 208 -19.21 -10.23 -4.76
C ASP A 208 -17.77 -10.25 -4.21
N ARG A 209 -17.42 -9.25 -3.38
CA ARG A 209 -16.08 -9.11 -2.84
C ARG A 209 -15.66 -10.25 -1.92
N LYS A 210 -16.60 -10.79 -1.12
CA LYS A 210 -16.31 -11.95 -0.27
C LYS A 210 -15.96 -13.18 -1.10
N GLN A 211 -16.71 -13.41 -2.20
CA GLN A 211 -16.41 -14.51 -3.12
C GLN A 211 -15.09 -14.28 -3.88
N ALA A 212 -14.76 -13.04 -4.23
CA ALA A 212 -13.49 -12.69 -4.85
C ALA A 212 -12.31 -13.03 -3.92
N ILE A 213 -12.37 -12.63 -2.65
CA ILE A 213 -11.36 -12.96 -1.63
C ILE A 213 -11.28 -14.47 -1.41
N LYS A 214 -12.43 -15.16 -1.27
CA LYS A 214 -12.47 -16.62 -1.12
C LYS A 214 -11.86 -17.33 -2.33
N THR A 215 -12.05 -16.81 -3.54
CA THR A 215 -11.45 -17.35 -4.77
C THR A 215 -9.94 -17.16 -4.76
N ALA A 216 -9.44 -15.99 -4.35
CA ALA A 216 -8.01 -15.76 -4.17
C ALA A 216 -7.39 -16.76 -3.19
N CYS A 217 -8.04 -16.99 -2.04
CA CYS A 217 -7.58 -17.99 -1.06
C CYS A 217 -7.59 -19.43 -1.63
N LYS A 218 -8.57 -19.79 -2.47
CA LYS A 218 -8.63 -21.12 -3.10
C LYS A 218 -7.51 -21.32 -4.11
N LEU A 219 -7.18 -20.29 -4.91
CA LEU A 219 -6.16 -20.30 -5.95
C LEU A 219 -4.73 -20.28 -5.41
N SER A 220 -4.55 -19.78 -4.17
CA SER A 220 -3.24 -19.68 -3.54
C SER A 220 -2.72 -21.02 -3.03
N GLU A 221 -1.41 -21.18 -3.04
CA GLU A 221 -0.66 -22.28 -2.51
C GLU A 221 0.35 -21.80 -1.45
N LYS A 222 0.98 -22.73 -0.74
CA LYS A 222 2.01 -22.40 0.24
C LYS A 222 3.11 -21.52 -0.35
N GLY A 223 3.39 -20.41 0.32
CA GLY A 223 4.36 -19.39 -0.12
C GLY A 223 3.74 -18.26 -0.91
N ASP A 224 2.56 -18.43 -1.50
CA ASP A 224 1.91 -17.40 -2.32
C ASP A 224 1.50 -16.19 -1.47
N ILE A 225 1.34 -15.06 -2.16
CA ILE A 225 0.97 -13.77 -1.56
C ILE A 225 -0.37 -13.32 -2.13
N ILE A 226 -1.33 -13.05 -1.25
CA ILE A 226 -2.61 -12.45 -1.62
C ILE A 226 -2.61 -11.00 -1.19
N LEU A 227 -2.87 -10.09 -2.14
CA LEU A 227 -3.11 -8.67 -1.85
C LEU A 227 -4.61 -8.37 -2.01
N VAL A 228 -5.24 -7.86 -0.95
CA VAL A 228 -6.59 -7.27 -1.03
C VAL A 228 -6.44 -5.76 -0.92
N ALA A 229 -6.72 -5.05 -2.02
CA ALA A 229 -6.47 -3.62 -2.15
C ALA A 229 -7.76 -2.81 -2.30
N GLY A 230 -7.71 -1.56 -1.84
CA GLY A 230 -8.73 -0.54 -2.01
C GLY A 230 -9.33 -0.05 -0.71
N LYS A 231 -9.88 -0.94 0.11
CA LYS A 231 -10.62 -0.59 1.35
C LYS A 231 -9.70 -0.35 2.56
N GLY A 232 -8.61 -1.11 2.66
CA GLY A 232 -7.69 -1.02 3.80
C GLY A 232 -8.41 -1.17 5.14
N HIS A 233 -8.48 -0.09 5.91
CA HIS A 233 -9.12 -0.04 7.23
C HIS A 233 -10.64 0.20 7.21
N GLU A 234 -11.25 0.34 6.02
CA GLU A 234 -12.70 0.51 5.92
C GLU A 234 -13.40 -0.81 6.28
N ASN A 235 -14.20 -0.80 7.31
CA ASN A 235 -14.94 -1.95 7.82
C ASN A 235 -16.40 -2.00 7.35
N TYR A 236 -16.69 -1.39 6.21
CA TYR A 236 -18.03 -1.37 5.60
C TYR A 236 -17.97 -1.45 4.09
N GLN A 237 -19.08 -1.89 3.47
CA GLN A 237 -19.35 -1.71 2.06
C GLN A 237 -20.60 -0.82 1.91
N GLU A 238 -20.49 0.23 1.08
CA GLU A 238 -21.57 1.19 0.85
C GLU A 238 -22.22 0.95 -0.52
N ILE A 239 -23.53 0.60 -0.48
CA ILE A 239 -24.36 0.29 -1.66
C ILE A 239 -25.65 1.10 -1.55
N ASN A 240 -25.95 1.97 -2.51
CA ASN A 240 -27.16 2.82 -2.54
C ASN A 240 -27.43 3.59 -1.23
N GLY A 241 -26.35 4.08 -0.59
CA GLY A 241 -26.43 4.83 0.66
C GLY A 241 -26.54 3.98 1.93
N GLU A 242 -26.65 2.67 1.81
CA GLU A 242 -26.61 1.74 2.93
C GLU A 242 -25.21 1.24 3.17
N ARG A 243 -24.79 1.20 4.44
CA ARG A 243 -23.48 0.65 4.85
C ARG A 243 -23.72 -0.66 5.57
N ILE A 244 -23.15 -1.72 5.01
CA ILE A 244 -23.11 -3.05 5.62
C ILE A 244 -21.70 -3.31 6.15
N HIS A 245 -21.58 -4.04 7.25
CA HIS A 245 -20.27 -4.43 7.77
C HIS A 245 -19.52 -5.29 6.76
N PHE A 246 -18.29 -4.93 6.45
CA PHE A 246 -17.40 -5.65 5.57
C PHE A 246 -15.95 -5.24 5.80
N ASP A 247 -15.18 -6.09 6.43
CA ASP A 247 -13.74 -5.89 6.69
C ASP A 247 -12.92 -6.89 5.89
N ASP A 248 -12.02 -6.39 5.04
CA ASP A 248 -11.19 -7.23 4.17
C ASP A 248 -10.29 -8.17 4.98
N PHE A 249 -9.75 -7.70 6.12
CA PHE A 249 -8.83 -8.48 6.94
C PHE A 249 -9.55 -9.60 7.70
N GLU A 250 -10.74 -9.32 8.23
CA GLU A 250 -11.61 -10.34 8.83
C GLU A 250 -11.94 -11.41 7.78
N VAL A 251 -12.43 -11.00 6.61
CA VAL A 251 -12.89 -11.92 5.56
C VAL A 251 -11.74 -12.81 5.06
N ILE A 252 -10.55 -12.27 4.79
CA ILE A 252 -9.45 -13.09 4.28
C ILE A 252 -8.94 -14.06 5.34
N THR A 253 -8.88 -13.63 6.60
CA THR A 253 -8.44 -14.48 7.73
C THR A 253 -9.42 -15.64 7.92
N GLU A 254 -10.73 -15.36 7.96
CA GLU A 254 -11.76 -16.40 8.03
C GLU A 254 -11.67 -17.39 6.86
N CYS A 255 -11.49 -16.88 5.62
CA CYS A 255 -11.40 -17.73 4.44
C CYS A 255 -10.17 -18.67 4.48
N LEU A 256 -9.02 -18.18 4.91
CA LEU A 256 -7.81 -19.00 5.04
C LEU A 256 -7.99 -20.08 6.12
N MET A 257 -8.57 -19.73 7.28
CA MET A 257 -8.88 -20.70 8.34
C MET A 257 -9.85 -21.79 7.86
N GLN A 258 -10.95 -21.42 7.18
CA GLN A 258 -11.96 -22.38 6.67
C GLN A 258 -11.39 -23.34 5.62
N LEU A 259 -10.35 -22.95 4.89
CA LEU A 259 -9.70 -23.76 3.89
C LEU A 259 -8.51 -24.59 4.44
N ASN A 260 -8.23 -24.48 5.75
CA ASN A 260 -7.05 -25.08 6.40
C ASN A 260 -5.75 -24.70 5.66
N LYS A 261 -5.67 -23.45 5.24
CA LYS A 261 -4.54 -22.91 4.47
C LYS A 261 -3.76 -21.88 5.26
#